data_76a82ab1073f9c8fec1bc8adefb3f247
#
_entry.id   76a82ab1073f9c8fec1bc8adefb3f247
#
_cell.length_a   1.000
_cell.length_b   1.000
_cell.length_c   1.000
_cell.angle_alpha   90.00
_cell.angle_beta   90.00
_cell.angle_gamma   90.00
#
_symmetry.space_group_name_H-M   'P 1'
#
loop_
_entity.id
_entity.type
_entity.pdbx_description
1 polymer ?
#
loop_
_entity_poly.entity_id
_entity_poly.type
_entity_poly.pdbx_seq_one_letter_code
_entity_poly.pdbx_strand_id
1 'polypeptide(L)'
;MRSQKTLGWMAGMAALAAVAALHGCGSDDNNSGAANPPATPPAATPADAATASANIQAAWVEIGDGNQAIARVITRYVPTADAGPNGACPLLTVNGTASRMTLRVAPATAPLRTTASAPADSKPSEFPVSVCEATLPAAATSAAIGTQALPLPKATPQRIVVLADTGCRLKKADNAWQACSDTEAWPLASLAATAAGFNPDLVLHIGDYHYRENACPPDIAGCQGSPWGYGWDTWQADLFKPAAPLLAKAPWVVVRGNHEECARAGQGWARFLDTRPYDATRSCDDPANDAAGNYADPYAVSLGGGSQVIVFDSAKAGKTALATNDPQFIAYQKQFQTVATLAAKPGMTTTIFTNHHPILGFAPVAGTNPAPGNLALQSVMSNLNAQAYYPPGVQVALHGHVHDFQAINFASAHPATIVSGNGGDNLDVALPDPLPGGSVPAPGTTIDRITHHASFGFLVMDRRASPSTGWQFKAYSKAGKLMATCDQTGNTIACDKTGFIAP
;
A
#
# COMPACT_ATOMS: atom_id res chain seq x y z
N MET A 1 -57.56 4.71 27.14
CA MET A 1 -58.36 5.42 26.11
C MET A 1 -57.60 5.20 24.80
N ARG A 2 -58.03 4.22 24.02
CA ARG A 2 -58.77 4.28 22.76
C ARG A 2 -58.08 5.25 21.77
N SER A 3 -57.64 4.88 20.56
CA SER A 3 -58.31 4.06 19.54
C SER A 3 -57.30 3.64 18.44
N GLN A 4 -57.44 2.41 18.04
CA GLN A 4 -56.95 1.83 16.79
C GLN A 4 -57.73 2.37 15.58
N LYS A 5 -57.11 2.28 14.39
CA LYS A 5 -57.78 1.92 13.11
C LYS A 5 -56.70 1.58 12.10
N THR A 6 -56.54 0.47 11.72
CA THR A 6 -56.70 -0.63 10.74
C THR A 6 -57.21 -0.25 9.36
N LEU A 7 -56.63 -0.96 8.43
CA LEU A 7 -57.04 -1.48 7.12
C LEU A 7 -56.85 -0.61 5.88
N GLY A 8 -56.23 -1.28 4.87
CA GLY A 8 -56.73 -1.47 3.54
C GLY A 8 -55.77 -2.03 2.54
N TRP A 9 -55.85 -3.32 2.34
CA TRP A 9 -55.37 -4.07 1.18
C TRP A 9 -56.00 -3.58 -0.12
N MET A 10 -55.26 -3.66 -1.26
CA MET A 10 -55.81 -4.30 -2.49
C MET A 10 -54.71 -4.61 -3.49
N ALA A 11 -54.68 -5.87 -3.89
CA ALA A 11 -53.93 -6.42 -5.00
C ALA A 11 -54.70 -6.16 -6.32
N GLY A 12 -54.01 -6.15 -7.45
CA GLY A 12 -54.61 -6.09 -8.78
C GLY A 12 -53.71 -6.78 -9.80
N MET A 13 -54.17 -7.94 -10.28
CA MET A 13 -53.53 -8.81 -11.29
C MET A 13 -53.66 -8.27 -12.71
N ALA A 14 -52.66 -8.61 -13.49
CA ALA A 14 -52.60 -9.13 -14.87
C ALA A 14 -53.69 -8.82 -15.89
N ALA A 15 -53.22 -8.45 -17.13
CA ALA A 15 -53.84 -8.95 -18.36
C ALA A 15 -52.85 -8.96 -19.52
N LEU A 16 -52.62 -10.13 -20.07
CA LEU A 16 -52.08 -10.40 -21.41
C LEU A 16 -53.11 -9.97 -22.46
N ALA A 17 -52.64 -9.48 -23.61
CA ALA A 17 -53.35 -9.62 -24.86
C ALA A 17 -52.36 -9.71 -26.03
N ALA A 18 -52.42 -10.86 -26.71
CA ALA A 18 -51.80 -11.15 -28.00
C ALA A 18 -52.84 -10.90 -29.12
N VAL A 19 -52.36 -11.05 -30.38
CA VAL A 19 -53.11 -11.15 -31.67
C VAL A 19 -53.04 -9.90 -32.53
N ALA A 20 -52.78 -9.91 -33.85
CA ALA A 20 -52.54 -10.92 -34.89
C ALA A 20 -51.92 -10.24 -36.13
N ALA A 21 -51.35 -11.05 -37.00
CA ALA A 21 -50.78 -10.72 -38.27
C ALA A 21 -51.82 -10.29 -39.34
N LEU A 22 -51.40 -9.44 -40.27
CA LEU A 22 -51.96 -9.44 -41.61
C LEU A 22 -50.87 -9.21 -42.66
N HIS A 23 -50.95 -10.04 -43.69
CA HIS A 23 -50.06 -10.17 -44.83
C HIS A 23 -50.17 -8.99 -45.81
N GLY A 24 -49.04 -8.62 -46.38
CA GLY A 24 -48.98 -7.83 -47.60
C GLY A 24 -47.71 -8.16 -48.37
N CYS A 25 -47.87 -8.86 -49.51
CA CYS A 25 -46.82 -9.20 -50.47
C CYS A 25 -46.37 -7.97 -51.25
N GLY A 26 -45.08 -7.89 -51.57
CA GLY A 26 -44.56 -6.94 -52.56
C GLY A 26 -43.03 -6.97 -52.67
N SER A 27 -42.55 -7.82 -53.61
CA SER A 27 -41.37 -7.70 -54.51
C SER A 27 -39.98 -7.30 -53.97
N ASP A 28 -39.08 -8.26 -54.02
CA ASP A 28 -37.68 -8.26 -54.46
C ASP A 28 -36.85 -6.96 -54.46
N ASP A 29 -35.86 -6.94 -53.59
CA ASP A 29 -34.51 -6.58 -54.01
C ASP A 29 -33.48 -7.19 -53.01
N ASN A 30 -32.70 -8.13 -53.53
CA ASN A 30 -31.54 -8.73 -52.89
C ASN A 30 -30.46 -7.65 -52.65
N ASN A 31 -30.23 -7.31 -51.40
CA ASN A 31 -28.93 -6.80 -50.96
C ASN A 31 -28.57 -7.40 -49.57
N SER A 32 -27.92 -8.55 -49.61
CA SER A 32 -27.29 -9.17 -48.46
C SER A 32 -26.06 -8.35 -48.01
N GLY A 33 -26.33 -7.30 -47.27
CA GLY A 33 -25.28 -6.59 -46.51
C GLY A 33 -24.83 -7.48 -45.37
N ALA A 34 -23.77 -8.26 -45.56
CA ALA A 34 -23.06 -8.93 -44.49
C ALA A 34 -22.60 -7.86 -43.50
N ALA A 35 -23.06 -7.94 -42.23
CA ALA A 35 -22.53 -7.15 -41.15
C ALA A 35 -21.03 -7.45 -41.03
N ASN A 36 -20.19 -6.47 -41.32
CA ASN A 36 -18.76 -6.58 -41.08
C ASN A 36 -18.55 -6.93 -39.59
N PRO A 37 -17.73 -7.94 -39.29
CA PRO A 37 -17.30 -8.19 -37.90
C PRO A 37 -16.64 -6.90 -37.40
N PRO A 38 -16.75 -6.59 -36.09
CA PRO A 38 -16.11 -5.43 -35.50
C PRO A 38 -14.61 -5.45 -35.84
N ALA A 39 -14.12 -4.35 -36.39
CA ALA A 39 -12.74 -4.21 -36.82
C ALA A 39 -11.81 -4.57 -35.65
N THR A 40 -10.97 -5.55 -35.86
CA THR A 40 -9.88 -5.89 -34.92
C THR A 40 -9.04 -4.62 -34.76
N PRO A 41 -8.72 -4.17 -33.51
CA PRO A 41 -7.84 -3.02 -33.32
C PRO A 41 -6.57 -3.21 -34.15
N PRO A 42 -6.04 -2.19 -34.82
CA PRO A 42 -4.82 -2.32 -35.61
C PRO A 42 -3.70 -2.84 -34.70
N ALA A 43 -3.00 -3.87 -35.18
CA ALA A 43 -1.81 -4.38 -34.50
C ALA A 43 -0.81 -3.21 -34.35
N ALA A 44 -0.34 -2.97 -33.12
CA ALA A 44 0.60 -1.89 -32.86
C ALA A 44 1.88 -2.09 -33.67
N THR A 45 2.37 -1.01 -34.29
CA THR A 45 3.60 -1.07 -35.07
C THR A 45 4.84 -1.20 -34.15
N PRO A 46 5.95 -1.84 -34.59
CA PRO A 46 7.20 -1.91 -33.85
C PRO A 46 7.75 -0.53 -33.43
N ALA A 47 7.49 0.51 -34.20
CA ALA A 47 7.89 1.89 -33.89
C ALA A 47 7.20 2.42 -32.62
N ASP A 48 5.92 2.07 -32.37
CA ASP A 48 5.18 2.52 -31.19
C ASP A 48 5.74 1.86 -29.90
N ALA A 49 6.16 0.61 -29.99
CA ALA A 49 6.76 -0.09 -28.84
C ALA A 49 8.12 0.50 -28.45
N ALA A 50 8.98 0.84 -29.43
CA ALA A 50 10.26 1.47 -29.19
C ALA A 50 10.11 2.89 -28.62
N THR A 51 9.18 3.68 -29.14
CA THR A 51 8.92 5.05 -28.66
C THR A 51 8.30 5.02 -27.27
N ALA A 52 7.38 4.11 -26.98
CA ALA A 52 6.80 3.95 -25.67
C ALA A 52 7.87 3.56 -24.61
N SER A 53 8.79 2.65 -24.97
CA SER A 53 9.89 2.23 -24.08
C SER A 53 10.80 3.38 -23.69
N ALA A 54 11.11 4.30 -24.61
CA ALA A 54 11.98 5.45 -24.35
C ALA A 54 11.35 6.49 -23.39
N ASN A 55 10.04 6.44 -23.17
CA ASN A 55 9.30 7.41 -22.35
C ASN A 55 8.86 6.86 -20.99
N ILE A 56 9.16 5.59 -20.69
CA ILE A 56 8.83 4.96 -19.40
C ILE A 56 9.65 5.63 -18.29
N GLN A 57 8.93 6.07 -17.25
CA GLN A 57 9.53 6.64 -16.05
C GLN A 57 9.66 5.62 -14.91
N ALA A 58 8.69 4.70 -14.82
CA ALA A 58 8.70 3.56 -13.91
C ALA A 58 7.79 2.46 -14.45
N ALA A 59 8.13 1.20 -14.16
CA ALA A 59 7.29 0.04 -14.44
C ALA A 59 7.50 -1.01 -13.33
N TRP A 60 6.41 -1.54 -12.82
CA TRP A 60 6.44 -2.53 -11.73
C TRP A 60 5.19 -3.43 -11.76
N VAL A 61 5.16 -4.40 -10.88
CA VAL A 61 3.99 -5.24 -10.63
C VAL A 61 3.58 -5.08 -9.17
N GLU A 62 2.30 -4.88 -8.92
CA GLU A 62 1.73 -4.90 -7.57
C GLU A 62 0.66 -5.97 -7.43
N ILE A 63 0.42 -6.40 -6.19
CA ILE A 63 -0.55 -7.43 -5.86
C ILE A 63 -1.68 -6.79 -5.06
N GLY A 64 -2.88 -6.82 -5.63
CA GLY A 64 -4.11 -6.35 -5.01
C GLY A 64 -4.96 -7.47 -4.43
N ASP A 65 -6.22 -7.13 -4.15
CA ASP A 65 -7.21 -8.06 -3.63
C ASP A 65 -7.36 -9.29 -4.53
N GLY A 66 -7.67 -10.44 -3.93
CA GLY A 66 -7.79 -11.72 -4.64
C GLY A 66 -6.49 -12.20 -5.30
N ASN A 67 -5.33 -11.72 -4.87
CA ASN A 67 -4.02 -11.95 -5.49
C ASN A 67 -3.92 -11.44 -6.94
N GLN A 68 -4.73 -10.46 -7.32
CA GLN A 68 -4.63 -9.87 -8.64
C GLN A 68 -3.26 -9.23 -8.83
N ALA A 69 -2.50 -9.70 -9.82
CA ALA A 69 -1.26 -9.08 -10.24
C ALA A 69 -1.53 -7.99 -11.26
N ILE A 70 -1.07 -6.78 -10.98
CA ILE A 70 -1.29 -5.59 -11.79
C ILE A 70 0.06 -5.08 -12.28
N ALA A 71 0.32 -5.18 -13.58
CA ALA A 71 1.44 -4.48 -14.21
C ALA A 71 1.07 -3.00 -14.32
N ARG A 72 1.92 -2.12 -13.81
CA ARG A 72 1.70 -0.67 -13.83
C ARG A 72 2.89 0.04 -14.43
N VAL A 73 2.61 1.11 -15.18
CA VAL A 73 3.61 1.92 -15.88
C VAL A 73 3.28 3.40 -15.74
N ILE A 74 4.30 4.17 -15.48
CA ILE A 74 4.25 5.63 -15.57
C ILE A 74 5.04 6.04 -16.83
N THR A 75 4.43 6.84 -17.69
CA THR A 75 5.03 7.28 -18.95
C THR A 75 4.80 8.77 -19.23
N ARG A 76 5.80 9.39 -19.88
CA ARG A 76 5.67 10.74 -20.45
C ARG A 76 5.32 10.73 -21.94
N TYR A 77 5.02 9.58 -22.50
CA TYR A 77 4.64 9.50 -23.92
C TYR A 77 3.35 10.27 -24.18
N VAL A 78 3.43 11.17 -25.14
CA VAL A 78 2.29 11.95 -25.64
C VAL A 78 1.82 11.29 -26.94
N PRO A 79 0.63 10.69 -26.98
CA PRO A 79 0.14 10.04 -28.17
C PRO A 79 -0.24 11.03 -29.27
N THR A 80 -0.26 10.58 -30.51
CA THR A 80 -0.87 11.32 -31.61
C THR A 80 -2.39 11.42 -31.42
N ALA A 81 -3.04 12.42 -32.06
CA ALA A 81 -4.47 12.65 -31.88
C ALA A 81 -5.35 11.44 -32.21
N ASP A 82 -4.88 10.58 -33.11
CA ASP A 82 -5.63 9.40 -33.60
C ASP A 82 -5.43 8.14 -32.77
N ALA A 83 -4.65 8.20 -31.70
CA ALA A 83 -4.23 7.03 -30.94
C ALA A 83 -5.32 6.42 -30.02
N GLY A 84 -6.49 7.07 -29.93
CA GLY A 84 -7.60 6.62 -29.06
C GLY A 84 -7.33 6.79 -27.56
N PRO A 85 -8.27 6.38 -26.69
CA PRO A 85 -8.22 6.64 -25.24
C PRO A 85 -7.02 6.02 -24.53
N ASN A 86 -6.49 4.91 -25.04
CA ASN A 86 -5.31 4.23 -24.49
C ASN A 86 -4.02 4.55 -25.25
N GLY A 87 -4.04 5.56 -26.13
CA GLY A 87 -2.90 5.89 -27.00
C GLY A 87 -1.60 6.23 -26.25
N ALA A 88 -1.71 6.78 -25.03
CA ALA A 88 -0.55 7.06 -24.18
C ALA A 88 0.11 5.80 -23.61
N CYS A 89 -0.56 4.64 -23.63
CA CYS A 89 -0.11 3.44 -22.95
C CYS A 89 0.79 2.56 -23.85
N PRO A 90 1.88 2.00 -23.27
CA PRO A 90 2.74 1.08 -24.01
C PRO A 90 2.07 -0.27 -24.23
N LEU A 91 2.75 -1.11 -25.00
CA LEU A 91 2.40 -2.52 -25.13
C LEU A 91 3.01 -3.32 -23.98
N LEU A 92 2.19 -4.15 -23.36
CA LEU A 92 2.61 -5.22 -22.46
C LEU A 92 2.66 -6.52 -23.27
N THR A 93 3.80 -7.19 -23.27
CA THR A 93 3.98 -8.52 -23.86
C THR A 93 3.92 -9.56 -22.75
N VAL A 94 2.94 -10.47 -22.80
CA VAL A 94 2.79 -11.59 -21.87
C VAL A 94 2.87 -12.89 -22.65
N ASN A 95 3.79 -13.78 -22.26
CA ASN A 95 4.00 -15.06 -22.95
C ASN A 95 4.15 -14.92 -24.48
N GLY A 96 4.84 -13.86 -24.90
CA GLY A 96 5.06 -13.56 -26.32
C GLY A 96 3.91 -12.84 -27.03
N THR A 97 2.74 -12.66 -26.39
CA THR A 97 1.60 -11.94 -26.97
C THR A 97 1.58 -10.52 -26.47
N ALA A 98 1.61 -9.54 -27.38
CA ALA A 98 1.56 -8.13 -27.06
C ALA A 98 0.11 -7.62 -27.03
N SER A 99 -0.22 -6.84 -26.02
CA SER A 99 -1.51 -6.13 -25.90
C SER A 99 -1.29 -4.72 -25.36
N ARG A 100 -2.12 -3.77 -25.75
CA ARG A 100 -2.03 -2.40 -25.24
C ARG A 100 -2.56 -2.36 -23.81
N MET A 101 -1.81 -1.70 -22.92
CA MET A 101 -2.25 -1.43 -21.55
C MET A 101 -3.40 -0.41 -21.56
N THR A 102 -4.21 -0.41 -20.50
CA THR A 102 -5.31 0.53 -20.31
C THR A 102 -4.82 1.78 -19.58
N LEU A 103 -5.27 2.94 -20.01
CA LEU A 103 -5.02 4.19 -19.32
C LEU A 103 -5.78 4.18 -17.99
N ARG A 104 -5.03 4.23 -16.88
CA ARG A 104 -5.58 4.38 -15.54
C ARG A 104 -5.95 5.83 -15.26
N VAL A 105 -5.01 6.75 -15.50
CA VAL A 105 -5.22 8.18 -15.30
C VAL A 105 -4.32 8.97 -16.26
N ALA A 106 -4.91 10.01 -16.88
CA ALA A 106 -4.22 10.92 -17.77
C ALA A 106 -3.39 11.97 -17.02
N PRO A 107 -2.44 12.64 -17.71
CA PRO A 107 -1.76 13.80 -17.15
C PRO A 107 -2.75 14.87 -16.68
N ALA A 108 -2.47 15.48 -15.55
CA ALA A 108 -3.32 16.54 -15.00
C ALA A 108 -2.53 17.41 -14.00
N THR A 109 -2.97 18.67 -13.87
CA THR A 109 -2.75 19.46 -12.67
C THR A 109 -3.92 19.16 -11.73
N ALA A 110 -3.66 18.46 -10.64
CA ALA A 110 -4.71 18.15 -9.68
C ALA A 110 -5.12 19.41 -8.91
N PRO A 111 -6.40 19.52 -8.48
CA PRO A 111 -6.86 20.66 -7.69
C PRO A 111 -6.01 20.88 -6.45
N LEU A 112 -5.89 22.17 -6.06
CA LEU A 112 -5.20 22.53 -4.83
C LEU A 112 -5.85 21.85 -3.62
N ARG A 113 -5.05 21.10 -2.89
CA ARG A 113 -5.41 20.59 -1.56
C ARG A 113 -4.63 21.39 -0.51
N THR A 114 -5.34 21.95 0.46
CA THR A 114 -4.70 22.56 1.61
C THR A 114 -3.97 21.48 2.39
N THR A 115 -2.64 21.59 2.49
CA THR A 115 -1.86 20.60 3.20
C THR A 115 -2.06 20.69 4.71
N ALA A 116 -2.10 19.53 5.37
CA ALA A 116 -2.22 19.47 6.83
C ALA A 116 -0.97 19.98 7.55
N SER A 117 0.21 19.93 6.90
CA SER A 117 1.48 20.27 7.56
C SER A 117 1.81 21.77 7.51
N ALA A 118 1.51 22.46 6.42
CA ALA A 118 1.74 23.91 6.28
C ALA A 118 0.74 24.52 5.28
N PRO A 119 -0.47 24.88 5.70
CA PRO A 119 -1.52 25.36 4.79
C PRO A 119 -1.10 26.52 3.88
N ALA A 120 -0.27 27.44 4.39
CA ALA A 120 0.21 28.60 3.61
C ALA A 120 1.18 28.21 2.47
N ASP A 121 1.80 27.04 2.53
CA ASP A 121 2.73 26.55 1.53
C ASP A 121 2.05 25.59 0.52
N SER A 122 0.72 25.44 0.59
CA SER A 122 -0.02 24.54 -0.32
C SER A 122 0.07 25.01 -1.76
N LYS A 123 0.30 24.09 -2.68
CA LYS A 123 0.32 24.35 -4.13
C LYS A 123 -0.39 23.21 -4.88
N PRO A 124 -0.91 23.44 -6.09
CA PRO A 124 -1.45 22.38 -6.93
C PRO A 124 -0.42 21.28 -7.18
N SER A 125 -0.87 20.04 -7.26
CA SER A 125 -0.01 18.89 -7.56
C SER A 125 0.02 18.64 -9.07
N GLU A 126 1.21 18.74 -9.66
CA GLU A 126 1.41 18.54 -11.09
C GLU A 126 1.73 17.08 -11.38
N PHE A 127 0.94 16.46 -12.26
CA PHE A 127 1.16 15.09 -12.72
C PHE A 127 1.28 15.06 -14.26
N PRO A 128 2.42 15.52 -14.84
CA PRO A 128 2.62 15.57 -16.31
C PRO A 128 2.98 14.17 -16.86
N VAL A 129 2.30 13.14 -16.38
CA VAL A 129 2.55 11.74 -16.72
C VAL A 129 1.23 11.00 -16.87
N SER A 130 1.19 10.03 -17.77
CA SER A 130 0.13 9.04 -17.86
C SER A 130 0.48 7.83 -16.99
N VAL A 131 -0.52 7.26 -16.32
CA VAL A 131 -0.40 5.98 -15.61
C VAL A 131 -1.21 4.95 -16.37
N CYS A 132 -0.58 3.84 -16.73
CA CYS A 132 -1.20 2.74 -17.45
C CYS A 132 -1.13 1.46 -16.64
N GLU A 133 -2.13 0.60 -16.79
CA GLU A 133 -2.17 -0.68 -16.06
C GLU A 133 -2.73 -1.81 -16.91
N ALA A 134 -2.39 -3.03 -16.54
CA ALA A 134 -2.97 -4.24 -17.07
C ALA A 134 -2.90 -5.36 -16.04
N THR A 135 -3.95 -6.16 -15.93
CA THR A 135 -3.92 -7.38 -15.10
C THR A 135 -3.07 -8.45 -15.78
N LEU A 136 -2.14 -9.01 -15.02
CA LEU A 136 -1.35 -10.17 -15.46
C LEU A 136 -2.16 -11.46 -15.24
N PRO A 137 -2.26 -12.34 -16.23
CA PRO A 137 -2.89 -13.64 -16.05
C PRO A 137 -2.11 -14.48 -15.01
N ALA A 138 -2.82 -15.26 -14.21
CA ALA A 138 -2.19 -16.17 -13.23
C ALA A 138 -1.22 -17.20 -13.88
N ALA A 139 -1.45 -17.54 -15.16
CA ALA A 139 -0.62 -18.44 -15.94
C ALA A 139 0.53 -17.72 -16.71
N ALA A 140 0.81 -16.44 -16.40
CA ALA A 140 1.92 -15.72 -17.00
C ALA A 140 3.25 -16.36 -16.60
N THR A 141 4.07 -16.69 -17.60
CA THR A 141 5.45 -17.20 -17.43
C THR A 141 6.49 -16.17 -17.84
N SER A 142 6.08 -15.12 -18.56
CA SER A 142 6.88 -13.95 -18.87
C SER A 142 6.00 -12.73 -19.03
N ALA A 143 6.49 -11.56 -18.64
CA ALA A 143 5.87 -10.27 -18.91
C ALA A 143 6.97 -9.24 -19.17
N ALA A 144 6.76 -8.35 -20.14
CA ALA A 144 7.71 -7.30 -20.48
C ALA A 144 7.03 -6.09 -21.12
N ILE A 145 7.63 -4.91 -20.93
CA ILE A 145 7.24 -3.68 -21.63
C ILE A 145 8.47 -3.21 -22.41
N GLY A 146 8.38 -3.29 -23.74
CA GLY A 146 9.56 -3.17 -24.60
C GLY A 146 10.62 -4.21 -24.22
N THR A 147 11.80 -3.75 -23.84
CA THR A 147 12.90 -4.63 -23.39
C THR A 147 12.94 -4.83 -21.87
N GLN A 148 12.12 -4.11 -21.11
CA GLN A 148 12.09 -4.20 -19.65
C GLN A 148 11.22 -5.39 -19.21
N ALA A 149 11.86 -6.44 -18.69
CA ALA A 149 11.13 -7.53 -18.04
C ALA A 149 10.43 -7.06 -16.77
N LEU A 150 9.22 -7.56 -16.51
CA LEU A 150 8.47 -7.34 -15.28
C LEU A 150 8.56 -8.58 -14.38
N PRO A 151 8.71 -8.40 -13.05
CA PRO A 151 8.72 -9.51 -12.12
C PRO A 151 7.32 -10.16 -12.05
N LEU A 152 7.28 -11.48 -11.99
CA LEU A 152 6.02 -12.22 -11.87
C LEU A 152 5.80 -12.71 -10.45
N PRO A 153 4.55 -12.73 -9.98
CA PRO A 153 4.22 -13.26 -8.66
C PRO A 153 4.53 -14.75 -8.56
N LYS A 154 5.06 -15.17 -7.42
CA LYS A 154 5.20 -16.59 -7.07
C LYS A 154 4.02 -17.03 -6.21
N ALA A 155 3.41 -18.16 -6.52
CA ALA A 155 2.32 -18.73 -5.73
C ALA A 155 2.73 -19.00 -4.26
N THR A 156 4.02 -19.26 -4.03
CA THR A 156 4.58 -19.51 -2.70
C THR A 156 5.92 -18.78 -2.58
N PRO A 157 5.91 -17.46 -2.28
CA PRO A 157 7.14 -16.71 -2.06
C PRO A 157 7.93 -17.31 -0.89
N GLN A 158 9.25 -17.43 -1.07
CA GLN A 158 10.16 -17.94 -0.07
C GLN A 158 10.84 -16.83 0.70
N ARG A 159 11.03 -15.66 0.05
CA ARG A 159 11.67 -14.49 0.63
C ARG A 159 10.88 -13.24 0.32
N ILE A 160 10.56 -12.47 1.37
CA ILE A 160 9.85 -11.21 1.29
C ILE A 160 10.75 -10.13 1.92
N VAL A 161 10.99 -9.04 1.20
CA VAL A 161 11.61 -7.83 1.76
C VAL A 161 10.50 -6.92 2.28
N VAL A 162 10.69 -6.38 3.48
CA VAL A 162 9.74 -5.45 4.12
C VAL A 162 10.44 -4.11 4.33
N LEU A 163 9.77 -3.03 3.91
CA LEU A 163 10.19 -1.64 4.03
C LEU A 163 9.03 -0.77 4.51
N ALA A 164 9.33 0.34 5.14
CA ALA A 164 8.38 1.42 5.41
C ALA A 164 9.12 2.73 5.63
N ASP A 165 8.40 3.86 5.57
CA ASP A 165 8.88 5.18 5.94
C ASP A 165 10.14 5.57 5.15
N THR A 166 10.00 5.57 3.82
CA THR A 166 11.16 5.61 2.92
C THR A 166 11.45 6.97 2.30
N GLY A 167 10.49 7.91 2.28
CA GLY A 167 10.68 9.23 1.68
C GLY A 167 11.67 10.12 2.42
N CYS A 168 12.07 11.24 1.81
CA CYS A 168 12.99 12.20 2.42
C CYS A 168 12.23 13.34 3.11
N ARG A 169 12.42 13.53 4.41
CA ARG A 169 11.63 14.48 5.19
C ARG A 169 11.98 15.93 4.92
N LEU A 170 11.03 16.66 4.36
CA LEU A 170 10.99 18.10 4.27
C LEU A 170 9.68 18.59 4.88
N LYS A 171 9.67 18.87 6.17
CA LYS A 171 8.43 19.17 6.91
C LYS A 171 8.59 20.33 7.87
N LYS A 172 8.00 21.47 7.50
CA LYS A 172 8.06 22.73 8.23
C LYS A 172 7.42 22.64 9.62
N ALA A 173 6.30 21.93 9.75
CA ALA A 173 5.61 21.79 11.02
C ALA A 173 6.45 21.09 12.10
N ASP A 174 7.35 20.19 11.70
CA ASP A 174 8.25 19.45 12.59
C ASP A 174 9.64 20.11 12.66
N ASN A 175 9.88 21.21 11.91
CA ASN A 175 11.19 21.80 11.68
C ASN A 175 12.24 20.74 11.26
N ALA A 176 11.83 19.80 10.42
CA ALA A 176 12.64 18.66 10.02
C ALA A 176 13.02 18.76 8.52
N TRP A 177 14.33 18.83 8.26
CA TRP A 177 14.92 19.06 6.95
C TRP A 177 16.06 18.09 6.71
N GLN A 178 15.72 16.93 6.14
CA GLN A 178 16.68 15.87 5.84
C GLN A 178 17.53 16.23 4.61
N ALA A 179 18.79 15.83 4.60
CA ALA A 179 19.69 16.03 3.46
C ALA A 179 19.38 15.03 2.34
N CYS A 180 18.38 15.35 1.51
CA CYS A 180 17.80 14.43 0.51
C CYS A 180 18.77 14.02 -0.63
N SER A 181 19.90 14.70 -0.80
CA SER A 181 20.95 14.34 -1.75
C SER A 181 22.11 13.56 -1.13
N ASP A 182 22.12 13.41 0.20
CA ASP A 182 23.14 12.67 0.95
C ASP A 182 22.64 11.24 1.23
N THR A 183 23.31 10.25 0.66
CA THR A 183 22.96 8.82 0.81
C THR A 183 23.21 8.27 2.21
N GLU A 184 23.95 8.96 3.07
CA GLU A 184 24.08 8.61 4.48
C GLU A 184 22.91 9.14 5.31
N ALA A 185 22.47 10.36 5.02
CA ALA A 185 21.35 10.99 5.71
C ALA A 185 19.98 10.46 5.20
N TRP A 186 19.89 10.17 3.90
CA TRP A 186 18.71 9.58 3.28
C TRP A 186 19.10 8.38 2.40
N PRO A 187 19.15 7.17 2.95
CA PRO A 187 19.79 6.02 2.30
C PRO A 187 18.88 5.19 1.38
N LEU A 188 17.66 5.60 1.04
CA LEU A 188 16.72 4.74 0.30
C LEU A 188 17.33 4.13 -0.98
N ALA A 189 18.09 4.89 -1.76
CA ALA A 189 18.65 4.36 -3.01
C ALA A 189 19.65 3.21 -2.77
N SER A 190 20.55 3.36 -1.80
CA SER A 190 21.50 2.31 -1.42
C SER A 190 20.81 1.13 -0.73
N LEU A 191 19.84 1.43 0.13
CA LEU A 191 19.04 0.43 0.83
C LEU A 191 18.21 -0.43 -0.14
N ALA A 192 17.53 0.19 -1.10
CA ALA A 192 16.76 -0.53 -2.13
C ALA A 192 17.65 -1.41 -3.03
N ALA A 193 18.84 -0.91 -3.39
CA ALA A 193 19.82 -1.71 -4.13
C ALA A 193 20.32 -2.90 -3.31
N THR A 194 20.63 -2.69 -2.03
CA THR A 194 21.04 -3.76 -1.09
C THR A 194 19.91 -4.79 -0.94
N ALA A 195 18.67 -4.34 -0.69
CA ALA A 195 17.49 -5.19 -0.53
C ALA A 195 17.20 -6.01 -1.80
N ALA A 196 17.35 -5.42 -2.99
CA ALA A 196 17.21 -6.14 -4.26
C ALA A 196 18.26 -7.26 -4.41
N GLY A 197 19.45 -7.08 -3.85
CA GLY A 197 20.52 -8.10 -3.81
C GLY A 197 20.14 -9.37 -3.03
N PHE A 198 19.16 -9.29 -2.13
CA PHE A 198 18.63 -10.46 -1.41
C PHE A 198 17.72 -11.34 -2.27
N ASN A 199 17.45 -10.96 -3.52
CA ASN A 199 16.59 -11.68 -4.46
C ASN A 199 15.21 -12.00 -3.89
N PRO A 200 14.44 -11.00 -3.45
CA PRO A 200 13.10 -11.21 -2.93
C PRO A 200 12.15 -11.78 -3.99
N ASP A 201 11.17 -12.55 -3.55
CA ASP A 201 10.04 -13.02 -4.34
C ASP A 201 8.86 -12.05 -4.27
N LEU A 202 8.84 -11.21 -3.23
CA LEU A 202 7.83 -10.20 -2.96
C LEU A 202 8.47 -9.08 -2.15
N VAL A 203 7.98 -7.86 -2.35
CA VAL A 203 8.24 -6.71 -1.49
C VAL A 203 6.95 -6.31 -0.79
N LEU A 204 7.00 -6.10 0.51
CA LEU A 204 5.92 -5.53 1.30
C LEU A 204 6.35 -4.15 1.78
N HIS A 205 5.74 -3.09 1.25
CA HIS A 205 6.01 -1.73 1.70
C HIS A 205 4.86 -1.23 2.58
N ILE A 206 5.17 -0.91 3.85
CA ILE A 206 4.19 -0.66 4.89
C ILE A 206 3.94 0.85 5.10
N GLY A 207 3.80 1.59 4.00
CA GLY A 207 3.33 2.98 4.01
C GLY A 207 4.43 4.02 4.18
N ASP A 208 4.00 5.26 4.06
CA ASP A 208 4.80 6.48 4.09
C ASP A 208 5.94 6.45 3.04
N TYR A 209 5.52 6.63 1.79
CA TYR A 209 6.41 6.71 0.62
C TYR A 209 6.90 8.14 0.38
N HIS A 210 6.15 9.13 0.84
CA HIS A 210 6.29 10.53 0.48
C HIS A 210 6.46 11.42 1.71
N TYR A 211 7.58 12.18 1.78
CA TYR A 211 7.86 13.08 2.89
C TYR A 211 8.29 14.50 2.48
N ARG A 212 8.36 14.83 1.18
CA ARG A 212 8.77 16.15 0.66
C ARG A 212 7.63 17.15 0.68
N GLU A 213 7.09 17.47 1.84
CA GLU A 213 5.88 18.28 1.97
C GLU A 213 6.10 19.77 1.75
N ASN A 214 7.23 20.31 2.19
CA ASN A 214 7.51 21.75 2.17
C ASN A 214 8.82 22.09 1.46
N ALA A 215 8.92 23.35 0.99
CA ALA A 215 10.16 23.86 0.40
C ALA A 215 11.30 23.86 1.40
N CYS A 216 12.49 23.45 0.93
CA CYS A 216 13.72 23.55 1.71
C CYS A 216 14.01 25.02 2.04
N PRO A 217 14.24 25.39 3.33
CA PRO A 217 14.61 26.75 3.70
C PRO A 217 15.96 27.17 3.06
N PRO A 218 16.13 28.44 2.71
CA PRO A 218 17.35 28.90 2.02
C PRO A 218 18.67 28.72 2.81
N ASP A 219 18.55 28.65 4.14
CA ASP A 219 19.65 28.48 5.07
C ASP A 219 20.02 27.02 5.37
N ILE A 220 19.26 26.04 4.86
CA ILE A 220 19.51 24.62 5.06
C ILE A 220 20.13 23.99 3.80
N ALA A 221 21.46 23.97 3.72
CA ALA A 221 22.18 23.53 2.53
C ALA A 221 21.88 22.06 2.14
N GLY A 222 21.64 21.16 3.10
CA GLY A 222 21.48 19.72 2.86
C GLY A 222 20.26 19.33 2.02
N CYS A 223 19.22 20.16 2.00
CA CYS A 223 18.00 19.89 1.21
C CYS A 223 17.83 20.83 0.01
N GLN A 224 18.78 21.72 -0.30
CA GLN A 224 18.65 22.64 -1.42
C GLN A 224 18.45 21.93 -2.75
N GLY A 225 17.58 22.48 -3.61
CA GLY A 225 17.25 21.91 -4.91
C GLY A 225 16.30 20.71 -4.87
N SER A 226 15.90 20.25 -3.69
CA SER A 226 14.92 19.17 -3.57
C SER A 226 13.54 19.62 -4.06
N PRO A 227 12.84 18.80 -4.87
CA PRO A 227 11.43 19.04 -5.17
C PRO A 227 10.60 18.90 -3.88
N TRP A 228 9.48 19.62 -3.83
CA TRP A 228 8.56 19.61 -2.69
C TRP A 228 7.09 19.76 -3.15
N GLY A 229 6.15 19.45 -2.27
CA GLY A 229 4.71 19.36 -2.56
C GLY A 229 4.33 17.91 -2.83
N TYR A 230 3.22 17.65 -3.56
CA TYR A 230 2.66 16.30 -3.71
C TYR A 230 2.54 15.85 -5.16
N GLY A 231 3.24 16.55 -6.10
CA GLY A 231 3.23 16.24 -7.52
C GLY A 231 4.13 15.07 -7.93
N TRP A 232 4.17 14.83 -9.23
CA TRP A 232 4.99 13.76 -9.81
C TRP A 232 6.49 13.89 -9.49
N ASP A 233 7.02 15.10 -9.50
CA ASP A 233 8.42 15.38 -9.24
C ASP A 233 8.86 14.86 -7.87
N THR A 234 8.01 15.01 -6.87
CA THR A 234 8.29 14.55 -5.51
C THR A 234 8.08 13.03 -5.37
N TRP A 235 7.03 12.46 -5.96
CA TRP A 235 6.84 11.01 -6.01
C TRP A 235 7.98 10.30 -6.73
N GLN A 236 8.46 10.88 -7.83
CA GLN A 236 9.62 10.36 -8.55
C GLN A 236 10.88 10.39 -7.68
N ALA A 237 11.10 11.49 -6.95
CA ALA A 237 12.27 11.69 -6.11
C ALA A 237 12.24 10.81 -4.86
N ASP A 238 11.08 10.64 -4.20
CA ASP A 238 10.97 9.89 -2.95
C ASP A 238 10.81 8.38 -3.15
N LEU A 239 10.23 7.93 -4.27
CA LEU A 239 9.95 6.50 -4.46
C LEU A 239 10.52 5.96 -5.77
N PHE A 240 9.99 6.40 -6.92
CA PHE A 240 10.18 5.67 -8.18
C PHE A 240 11.62 5.62 -8.64
N LYS A 241 12.39 6.71 -8.44
CA LYS A 241 13.80 6.77 -8.82
C LYS A 241 14.71 5.98 -7.86
N PRO A 242 14.67 6.23 -6.53
CA PRO A 242 15.55 5.51 -5.60
C PRO A 242 15.20 4.04 -5.43
N ALA A 243 13.92 3.65 -5.49
CA ALA A 243 13.49 2.26 -5.35
C ALA A 243 13.51 1.47 -6.68
N ALA A 244 13.93 2.06 -7.80
CA ALA A 244 13.90 1.41 -9.12
C ALA A 244 14.54 0.00 -9.15
N PRO A 245 15.70 -0.26 -8.51
CA PRO A 245 16.27 -1.62 -8.49
C PRO A 245 15.35 -2.65 -7.84
N LEU A 246 14.63 -2.25 -6.79
CA LEU A 246 13.75 -3.14 -6.03
C LEU A 246 12.37 -3.28 -6.72
N LEU A 247 11.86 -2.22 -7.35
CA LEU A 247 10.64 -2.26 -8.19
C LEU A 247 10.78 -3.21 -9.37
N ALA A 248 11.98 -3.26 -9.97
CA ALA A 248 12.28 -4.18 -11.07
C ALA A 248 12.51 -5.63 -10.61
N LYS A 249 12.73 -5.86 -9.30
CA LYS A 249 13.19 -7.15 -8.79
C LYS A 249 12.07 -8.11 -8.41
N ALA A 250 11.01 -7.61 -7.80
CA ALA A 250 9.90 -8.43 -7.31
C ALA A 250 8.57 -7.65 -7.38
N PRO A 251 7.42 -8.34 -7.41
CA PRO A 251 6.12 -7.71 -7.21
C PRO A 251 6.01 -7.08 -5.82
N TRP A 252 5.14 -6.05 -5.69
CA TRP A 252 4.94 -5.32 -4.47
C TRP A 252 3.53 -5.51 -3.89
N VAL A 253 3.43 -5.65 -2.59
CA VAL A 253 2.23 -5.39 -1.80
C VAL A 253 2.42 -4.05 -1.14
N VAL A 254 1.48 -3.14 -1.33
CA VAL A 254 1.56 -1.77 -0.86
C VAL A 254 0.54 -1.50 0.23
N VAL A 255 0.98 -0.88 1.32
CA VAL A 255 0.14 -0.41 2.41
C VAL A 255 0.13 1.11 2.39
N ARG A 256 -0.98 1.75 2.65
CA ARG A 256 -1.08 3.21 2.69
C ARG A 256 -0.64 3.75 4.04
N GLY A 257 0.26 4.72 4.05
CA GLY A 257 0.68 5.45 5.23
C GLY A 257 -0.09 6.76 5.44
N ASN A 258 0.13 7.41 6.58
CA ASN A 258 -0.58 8.66 6.89
C ASN A 258 -0.04 9.86 6.08
N HIS A 259 1.15 9.76 5.51
CA HIS A 259 1.63 10.74 4.54
C HIS A 259 0.89 10.67 3.21
N GLU A 260 0.20 9.57 2.92
CA GLU A 260 -0.65 9.39 1.76
C GLU A 260 -2.15 9.59 2.05
N GLU A 261 -2.55 10.18 3.20
CA GLU A 261 -3.94 10.60 3.40
C GLU A 261 -4.35 11.70 2.41
N CYS A 262 -5.66 11.89 2.18
CA CYS A 262 -6.16 12.81 1.16
C CYS A 262 -5.68 14.26 1.35
N ALA A 263 -5.53 14.75 2.56
CA ALA A 263 -5.02 16.10 2.85
C ALA A 263 -3.48 16.23 2.72
N ARG A 264 -2.80 15.20 2.24
CA ARG A 264 -1.35 15.16 2.02
C ARG A 264 -1.06 14.58 0.62
N ALA A 265 -0.33 13.47 0.48
CA ALA A 265 0.03 12.90 -0.81
C ALA A 265 -1.05 11.96 -1.41
N GLY A 266 -2.29 11.98 -0.93
CA GLY A 266 -3.36 11.08 -1.37
C GLY A 266 -3.72 11.17 -2.84
N GLN A 267 -3.58 12.34 -3.48
CA GLN A 267 -3.77 12.49 -4.92
C GLN A 267 -2.79 11.63 -5.73
N GLY A 268 -1.52 11.56 -5.30
CA GLY A 268 -0.51 10.67 -5.89
C GLY A 268 -0.75 9.20 -5.55
N TRP A 269 -1.11 8.88 -4.30
CA TRP A 269 -1.49 7.53 -3.91
C TRP A 269 -2.56 6.94 -4.83
N ALA A 270 -3.67 7.65 -5.03
CA ALA A 270 -4.76 7.20 -5.88
C ALA A 270 -4.33 6.96 -7.34
N ARG A 271 -3.37 7.76 -7.85
CA ARG A 271 -2.84 7.62 -9.20
C ARG A 271 -1.87 6.47 -9.35
N PHE A 272 -0.97 6.30 -8.37
CA PHE A 272 0.22 5.44 -8.55
C PHE A 272 0.12 4.10 -7.84
N LEU A 273 -0.36 4.05 -6.60
CA LEU A 273 -0.20 2.87 -5.75
C LEU A 273 -1.50 2.20 -5.29
N ASP A 274 -2.66 2.89 -5.33
CA ASP A 274 -3.92 2.24 -4.98
C ASP A 274 -4.20 1.08 -5.94
N THR A 275 -4.28 -0.13 -5.41
CA THR A 275 -4.50 -1.36 -6.20
C THR A 275 -5.91 -1.44 -6.79
N ARG A 276 -6.85 -0.65 -6.26
CA ARG A 276 -8.20 -0.55 -6.82
C ARG A 276 -8.18 0.25 -8.12
N PRO A 277 -9.14 0.04 -9.03
CA PRO A 277 -9.29 0.90 -10.22
C PRO A 277 -9.37 2.38 -9.83
N TYR A 278 -8.76 3.25 -10.62
CA TYR A 278 -8.87 4.68 -10.38
C TYR A 278 -10.33 5.14 -10.48
N ASP A 279 -10.74 5.92 -9.49
CA ASP A 279 -12.10 6.45 -9.41
C ASP A 279 -12.03 7.90 -8.90
N ALA A 280 -12.54 8.83 -9.70
CA ALA A 280 -12.53 10.25 -9.40
C ALA A 280 -13.24 10.59 -8.08
N THR A 281 -14.23 9.77 -7.67
CA THR A 281 -14.96 9.95 -6.40
C THR A 281 -14.16 9.52 -5.17
N ARG A 282 -12.97 8.94 -5.36
CA ARG A 282 -12.05 8.49 -4.31
C ARG A 282 -10.62 8.98 -4.50
N SER A 283 -10.38 9.82 -5.50
CA SER A 283 -9.02 10.22 -5.92
C SER A 283 -8.32 11.23 -5.01
N CYS A 284 -8.97 11.70 -3.95
CA CYS A 284 -8.52 12.82 -3.12
C CYS A 284 -8.41 14.16 -3.90
N ASP A 285 -8.91 14.27 -5.10
CA ASP A 285 -8.88 15.52 -5.87
C ASP A 285 -9.91 16.53 -5.32
N ASP A 286 -11.05 16.04 -4.81
CA ASP A 286 -12.09 16.84 -4.19
C ASP A 286 -12.18 16.54 -2.68
N PRO A 287 -12.07 17.55 -1.78
CA PRO A 287 -12.27 17.38 -0.35
C PRO A 287 -13.61 16.75 0.05
N ALA A 288 -14.66 16.94 -0.76
CA ALA A 288 -15.96 16.31 -0.52
C ALA A 288 -15.90 14.77 -0.57
N ASN A 289 -14.89 14.22 -1.23
CA ASN A 289 -14.69 12.78 -1.39
C ASN A 289 -13.81 12.16 -0.29
N ASP A 290 -13.31 12.95 0.67
CA ASP A 290 -12.36 12.48 1.69
C ASP A 290 -12.92 11.33 2.54
N ALA A 291 -14.22 11.31 2.78
CA ALA A 291 -14.87 10.21 3.50
C ALA A 291 -14.75 8.86 2.78
N ALA A 292 -14.68 8.87 1.44
CA ALA A 292 -14.44 7.67 0.64
C ALA A 292 -12.95 7.48 0.29
N GLY A 293 -12.24 8.59 0.06
CA GLY A 293 -10.85 8.59 -0.37
C GLY A 293 -9.85 8.20 0.73
N ASN A 294 -10.17 8.45 2.01
CA ASN A 294 -9.28 8.16 3.13
C ASN A 294 -9.37 6.74 3.69
N TYR A 295 -10.22 5.89 3.12
CA TYR A 295 -10.40 4.53 3.60
C TYR A 295 -10.42 3.54 2.44
N ALA A 296 -9.77 2.39 2.64
CA ALA A 296 -9.86 1.24 1.75
C ALA A 296 -10.27 0.00 2.54
N ASP A 297 -11.14 -0.81 1.97
CA ASP A 297 -11.50 -2.06 2.62
C ASP A 297 -10.27 -2.98 2.73
N PRO A 298 -10.08 -3.67 3.86
CA PRO A 298 -9.00 -4.63 4.03
C PRO A 298 -9.10 -5.77 3.02
N TYR A 299 -7.95 -6.24 2.56
CA TYR A 299 -7.87 -7.40 1.68
C TYR A 299 -6.74 -8.33 2.08
N ALA A 300 -6.78 -9.57 1.60
CA ALA A 300 -5.77 -10.56 1.90
C ALA A 300 -5.01 -10.97 0.64
N VAL A 301 -3.69 -11.04 0.76
CA VAL A 301 -2.77 -11.60 -0.25
C VAL A 301 -2.28 -12.96 0.25
N SER A 302 -2.54 -14.01 -0.53
CA SER A 302 -2.03 -15.34 -0.22
C SER A 302 -0.52 -15.40 -0.45
N LEU A 303 0.17 -15.93 0.52
CA LEU A 303 1.59 -16.23 0.42
C LEU A 303 1.84 -17.73 0.14
N GLY A 304 0.79 -18.52 -0.10
CA GLY A 304 0.87 -19.97 -0.29
C GLY A 304 1.20 -20.73 1.00
N GLY A 305 1.10 -22.06 0.97
CA GLY A 305 1.44 -22.93 2.12
C GLY A 305 0.67 -22.62 3.39
N GLY A 306 -0.61 -22.19 3.27
CA GLY A 306 -1.44 -21.82 4.43
C GLY A 306 -1.09 -20.47 5.05
N SER A 307 -0.27 -19.63 4.38
CA SER A 307 0.09 -18.30 4.86
C SER A 307 -0.59 -17.20 4.04
N GLN A 308 -0.97 -16.09 4.71
CA GLN A 308 -1.48 -14.88 4.08
C GLN A 308 -1.00 -13.62 4.80
N VAL A 309 -1.00 -12.50 4.09
CA VAL A 309 -0.91 -11.16 4.67
C VAL A 309 -2.23 -10.43 4.47
N ILE A 310 -2.77 -9.83 5.54
CA ILE A 310 -3.95 -8.96 5.47
C ILE A 310 -3.45 -7.52 5.49
N VAL A 311 -3.79 -6.78 4.44
CA VAL A 311 -3.49 -5.36 4.28
C VAL A 311 -4.65 -4.54 4.83
N PHE A 312 -4.35 -3.59 5.72
CA PHE A 312 -5.32 -2.71 6.35
C PHE A 312 -4.90 -1.24 6.17
N ASP A 313 -5.83 -0.41 5.71
CA ASP A 313 -5.60 1.03 5.53
C ASP A 313 -5.85 1.79 6.84
N SER A 314 -4.78 2.22 7.49
CA SER A 314 -4.83 3.05 8.69
C SER A 314 -4.43 4.51 8.43
N ALA A 315 -4.33 4.94 7.17
CA ALA A 315 -3.78 6.26 6.81
C ALA A 315 -4.45 7.43 7.54
N LYS A 316 -5.75 7.32 7.83
CA LYS A 316 -6.52 8.37 8.51
C LYS A 316 -6.55 8.23 10.04
N ALA A 317 -5.88 7.22 10.62
CA ALA A 317 -5.90 7.03 12.06
C ALA A 317 -5.26 8.21 12.81
N GLY A 318 -6.04 8.83 13.70
CA GLY A 318 -5.57 9.90 14.57
C GLY A 318 -4.71 9.37 15.74
N LYS A 319 -4.25 10.29 16.61
CA LYS A 319 -3.40 9.95 17.77
C LYS A 319 -4.19 9.69 19.06
N THR A 320 -5.48 10.03 19.10
CA THR A 320 -6.33 9.96 20.30
C THR A 320 -7.37 8.86 20.19
N ALA A 321 -7.74 8.27 21.33
CA ALA A 321 -8.81 7.29 21.38
C ALA A 321 -10.12 7.87 20.83
N LEU A 322 -10.84 7.07 20.06
CA LEU A 322 -12.10 7.45 19.43
C LEU A 322 -13.29 7.07 20.32
N ALA A 323 -14.30 7.91 20.36
CA ALA A 323 -15.58 7.56 20.94
C ALA A 323 -16.35 6.61 20.00
N THR A 324 -17.20 5.76 20.57
CA THR A 324 -17.92 4.71 19.78
C THR A 324 -18.91 5.29 18.76
N ASN A 325 -19.32 6.53 18.92
CA ASN A 325 -20.19 7.27 17.98
C ASN A 325 -19.41 8.14 16.97
N ASP A 326 -18.07 8.13 17.02
CA ASP A 326 -17.23 8.83 16.07
C ASP A 326 -17.33 8.13 14.68
N PRO A 327 -17.54 8.90 13.59
CA PRO A 327 -17.56 8.33 12.24
C PRO A 327 -16.29 7.50 11.90
N GLN A 328 -15.12 7.92 12.38
CA GLN A 328 -13.87 7.18 12.19
C GLN A 328 -13.86 5.84 12.97
N PHE A 329 -14.41 5.84 14.21
CA PHE A 329 -14.57 4.59 14.96
C PHE A 329 -15.45 3.60 14.20
N ILE A 330 -16.60 4.06 13.69
CA ILE A 330 -17.56 3.23 12.95
C ILE A 330 -16.91 2.67 11.67
N ALA A 331 -16.16 3.50 10.93
CA ALA A 331 -15.46 3.08 9.73
C ALA A 331 -14.42 1.98 10.04
N TYR A 332 -13.56 2.20 11.01
CA TYR A 332 -12.54 1.22 11.40
C TYR A 332 -13.15 -0.04 12.03
N GLN A 333 -14.24 0.09 12.81
CA GLN A 333 -14.94 -1.07 13.36
C GLN A 333 -15.40 -2.03 12.25
N LYS A 334 -16.02 -1.48 11.19
CA LYS A 334 -16.43 -2.26 10.00
C LYS A 334 -15.23 -2.93 9.33
N GLN A 335 -14.14 -2.20 9.16
CA GLN A 335 -12.92 -2.74 8.54
C GLN A 335 -12.28 -3.84 9.39
N PHE A 336 -12.21 -3.72 10.72
CA PHE A 336 -11.71 -4.79 11.58
C PHE A 336 -12.63 -6.03 11.61
N GLN A 337 -13.93 -5.87 11.41
CA GLN A 337 -14.83 -7.00 11.19
C GLN A 337 -14.50 -7.74 9.89
N THR A 338 -14.12 -7.01 8.82
CA THR A 338 -13.60 -7.61 7.59
C THR A 338 -12.27 -8.34 7.85
N VAL A 339 -11.36 -7.75 8.63
CA VAL A 339 -10.10 -8.42 9.04
C VAL A 339 -10.40 -9.72 9.76
N ALA A 340 -11.38 -9.75 10.68
CA ALA A 340 -11.79 -10.97 11.39
C ALA A 340 -12.27 -12.06 10.42
N THR A 341 -13.05 -11.68 9.42
CA THR A 341 -13.52 -12.61 8.37
C THR A 341 -12.36 -13.17 7.54
N LEU A 342 -11.41 -12.32 7.14
CA LEU A 342 -10.23 -12.72 6.38
C LEU A 342 -9.29 -13.62 7.20
N ALA A 343 -9.10 -13.32 8.49
CA ALA A 343 -8.26 -14.10 9.39
C ALA A 343 -8.85 -15.49 9.70
N ALA A 344 -10.18 -15.61 9.69
CA ALA A 344 -10.90 -16.86 9.92
C ALA A 344 -10.98 -17.77 8.69
N LYS A 345 -10.34 -17.41 7.56
CA LYS A 345 -10.38 -18.19 6.31
C LYS A 345 -9.87 -19.61 6.55
N PRO A 346 -10.63 -20.67 6.18
CA PRO A 346 -10.21 -22.05 6.35
C PRO A 346 -8.89 -22.36 5.64
N GLY A 347 -8.05 -23.20 6.28
CA GLY A 347 -6.76 -23.61 5.72
C GLY A 347 -5.60 -22.62 5.95
N MET A 348 -5.87 -21.48 6.60
CA MET A 348 -4.79 -20.57 7.01
C MET A 348 -4.18 -21.05 8.33
N THR A 349 -2.87 -21.22 8.33
CA THR A 349 -2.06 -21.56 9.50
C THR A 349 -1.24 -20.39 9.99
N THR A 350 -1.01 -19.40 9.13
CA THR A 350 -0.28 -18.17 9.46
C THR A 350 -0.95 -16.98 8.78
N THR A 351 -1.48 -16.08 9.58
CA THR A 351 -1.98 -14.78 9.11
C THR A 351 -1.10 -13.68 9.69
N ILE A 352 -0.51 -12.90 8.81
CA ILE A 352 0.22 -11.68 9.14
C ILE A 352 -0.73 -10.51 8.88
N PHE A 353 -0.96 -9.69 9.89
CA PHE A 353 -1.70 -8.45 9.74
C PHE A 353 -0.70 -7.32 9.47
N THR A 354 -0.98 -6.46 8.50
CA THR A 354 -0.13 -5.29 8.24
C THR A 354 -0.95 -4.03 8.05
N ASN A 355 -0.55 -2.99 8.72
CA ASN A 355 -0.99 -1.61 8.55
C ASN A 355 0.14 -0.67 8.93
N HIS A 356 0.02 0.59 8.55
CA HIS A 356 1.11 1.55 8.78
C HIS A 356 1.34 1.86 10.27
N HIS A 357 0.30 2.23 11.02
CA HIS A 357 0.45 2.63 12.44
C HIS A 357 0.62 1.42 13.38
N PRO A 358 1.66 1.37 14.21
CA PRO A 358 1.79 0.33 15.24
C PRO A 358 0.60 0.35 16.21
N ILE A 359 0.00 -0.83 16.42
CA ILE A 359 -1.11 -0.97 17.37
C ILE A 359 -0.58 -1.40 18.74
N LEU A 360 0.30 -2.40 18.77
CA LEU A 360 0.93 -2.91 19.98
C LEU A 360 2.46 -2.68 19.98
N GLY A 361 2.91 -1.57 19.40
CA GLY A 361 4.29 -1.10 19.42
C GLY A 361 4.46 0.14 20.30
N PHE A 362 5.66 0.67 20.33
CA PHE A 362 5.98 1.91 21.04
C PHE A 362 6.33 3.03 20.06
N ALA A 363 6.02 4.27 20.43
CA ALA A 363 6.60 5.45 19.83
C ALA A 363 7.64 6.06 20.80
N PRO A 364 8.94 6.09 20.45
CA PRO A 364 9.97 6.68 21.29
C PRO A 364 9.72 8.18 21.49
N VAL A 365 9.97 8.66 22.71
CA VAL A 365 9.87 10.09 23.05
C VAL A 365 11.14 10.49 23.80
N ALA A 366 11.87 11.48 23.28
CA ALA A 366 13.13 11.90 23.87
C ALA A 366 12.97 12.31 25.35
N GLY A 367 13.77 11.72 26.24
CA GLY A 367 13.83 12.07 27.66
C GLY A 367 12.61 11.66 28.48
N THR A 368 11.68 10.87 27.92
CA THR A 368 10.47 10.42 28.64
C THR A 368 10.22 8.92 28.40
N ASN A 369 9.17 8.40 29.04
CA ASN A 369 8.69 7.05 28.72
C ASN A 369 8.19 7.00 27.28
N PRO A 370 8.40 5.88 26.55
CA PRO A 370 7.87 5.73 25.22
C PRO A 370 6.34 5.77 25.25
N ALA A 371 5.75 6.42 24.25
CA ALA A 371 4.30 6.45 24.11
C ALA A 371 3.78 5.07 23.66
N PRO A 372 2.55 4.69 24.03
CA PRO A 372 1.93 3.45 23.57
C PRO A 372 1.64 3.50 22.08
N GLY A 373 1.21 2.37 21.52
CA GLY A 373 0.75 2.26 20.15
C GLY A 373 -0.47 3.16 19.86
N ASN A 374 -0.95 3.13 18.60
CA ASN A 374 -1.98 4.05 18.12
C ASN A 374 -3.30 3.93 18.90
N LEU A 375 -3.63 4.95 19.69
CA LEU A 375 -4.79 4.95 20.58
C LEU A 375 -6.13 4.94 19.84
N ALA A 376 -6.21 5.53 18.63
CA ALA A 376 -7.43 5.51 17.83
C ALA A 376 -7.77 4.06 17.40
N LEU A 377 -6.80 3.32 16.88
CA LEU A 377 -6.99 1.93 16.49
C LEU A 377 -7.20 1.02 17.71
N GLN A 378 -6.45 1.23 18.79
CA GLN A 378 -6.62 0.48 20.03
C GLN A 378 -8.03 0.61 20.59
N SER A 379 -8.64 1.82 20.56
CA SER A 379 -10.00 2.04 21.08
C SER A 379 -11.05 1.23 20.30
N VAL A 380 -10.88 1.09 18.98
CA VAL A 380 -11.77 0.27 18.14
C VAL A 380 -11.54 -1.22 18.39
N MET A 381 -10.27 -1.65 18.37
CA MET A 381 -9.93 -3.06 18.50
C MET A 381 -10.22 -3.63 19.88
N SER A 382 -9.98 -2.86 20.96
CA SER A 382 -10.36 -3.25 22.32
C SER A 382 -11.86 -3.36 22.52
N ASN A 383 -12.66 -2.58 21.79
CA ASN A 383 -14.11 -2.70 21.79
C ASN A 383 -14.57 -4.02 21.14
N LEU A 384 -13.85 -4.48 20.10
CA LEU A 384 -14.15 -5.75 19.41
C LEU A 384 -13.56 -6.97 20.13
N ASN A 385 -12.35 -6.84 20.68
CA ASN A 385 -11.64 -7.89 21.40
C ASN A 385 -10.74 -7.28 22.49
N ALA A 386 -11.31 -7.08 23.67
CA ALA A 386 -10.63 -6.43 24.79
C ALA A 386 -9.41 -7.23 25.33
N GLN A 387 -9.34 -8.54 25.05
CA GLN A 387 -8.29 -9.40 25.61
C GLN A 387 -7.04 -9.48 24.73
N ALA A 388 -7.20 -9.40 23.39
CA ALA A 388 -6.08 -9.60 22.48
C ALA A 388 -5.97 -8.51 21.38
N TYR A 389 -6.88 -7.56 21.33
CA TYR A 389 -7.03 -6.53 20.29
C TYR A 389 -7.30 -7.13 18.90
N TYR A 390 -6.42 -7.97 18.42
CA TYR A 390 -6.56 -8.61 17.11
C TYR A 390 -7.61 -9.73 17.12
N PRO A 391 -8.29 -9.98 15.99
CA PRO A 391 -9.18 -11.13 15.88
C PRO A 391 -8.38 -12.44 15.94
N PRO A 392 -9.02 -13.53 16.38
CA PRO A 392 -8.43 -14.86 16.31
C PRO A 392 -7.95 -15.18 14.89
N GLY A 393 -6.80 -15.84 14.77
CA GLY A 393 -6.20 -16.18 13.49
C GLY A 393 -5.06 -15.26 13.07
N VAL A 394 -4.93 -14.05 13.61
CA VAL A 394 -3.75 -13.21 13.43
C VAL A 394 -2.63 -13.67 14.35
N GLN A 395 -1.47 -14.03 13.78
CA GLN A 395 -0.31 -14.50 14.54
C GLN A 395 0.78 -13.45 14.71
N VAL A 396 0.98 -12.59 13.70
CA VAL A 396 2.01 -11.54 13.72
C VAL A 396 1.42 -10.27 13.13
N ALA A 397 1.80 -9.13 13.70
CA ALA A 397 1.49 -7.80 13.15
C ALA A 397 2.77 -7.09 12.69
N LEU A 398 2.73 -6.52 11.47
CA LEU A 398 3.83 -5.75 10.87
C LEU A 398 3.40 -4.30 10.68
N HIS A 399 4.27 -3.36 11.07
CA HIS A 399 4.00 -1.93 11.05
C HIS A 399 5.20 -1.11 10.57
N GLY A 400 4.93 0.12 10.10
CA GLY A 400 5.88 1.22 9.91
C GLY A 400 5.65 2.35 10.89
N HIS A 401 5.62 3.60 10.42
CA HIS A 401 5.24 4.83 11.13
C HIS A 401 6.21 5.30 12.20
N VAL A 402 6.76 4.40 12.97
CA VAL A 402 7.82 4.69 13.95
C VAL A 402 9.14 4.34 13.29
N HIS A 403 10.05 5.33 13.21
CA HIS A 403 11.24 5.24 12.38
C HIS A 403 12.38 4.54 13.12
N ASP A 404 12.06 3.35 13.61
CA ASP A 404 12.99 2.45 14.26
C ASP A 404 12.68 0.99 13.87
N PHE A 405 13.38 0.05 14.47
CA PHE A 405 13.06 -1.36 14.45
C PHE A 405 12.66 -1.82 15.85
N GLN A 406 11.53 -2.51 15.95
CA GLN A 406 11.07 -3.17 17.17
C GLN A 406 10.56 -4.58 16.82
N ALA A 407 10.97 -5.58 17.59
CA ALA A 407 10.41 -6.92 17.57
C ALA A 407 9.97 -7.27 19.01
N ILE A 408 8.66 -7.32 19.21
CA ILE A 408 8.05 -7.47 20.55
C ILE A 408 7.35 -8.82 20.63
N ASN A 409 7.77 -9.64 21.60
CA ASN A 409 7.08 -10.84 22.00
C ASN A 409 6.31 -10.58 23.29
N PHE A 410 5.08 -11.11 23.37
CA PHE A 410 4.22 -10.95 24.54
C PHE A 410 4.12 -12.24 25.34
N ALA A 411 4.17 -12.11 26.67
CA ALA A 411 3.80 -13.18 27.60
C ALA A 411 2.28 -13.35 27.69
N SER A 412 1.52 -12.29 27.35
CA SER A 412 0.07 -12.32 27.18
C SER A 412 -0.35 -12.86 25.80
N ALA A 413 -1.63 -13.16 25.61
CA ALA A 413 -2.15 -13.83 24.40
C ALA A 413 -2.21 -12.92 23.13
N HIS A 414 -1.38 -11.87 23.10
CA HIS A 414 -1.32 -10.94 21.95
C HIS A 414 -0.39 -11.50 20.86
N PRO A 415 -0.70 -11.24 19.58
CA PRO A 415 0.22 -11.59 18.50
C PRO A 415 1.50 -10.78 18.58
N ALA A 416 2.63 -11.42 18.25
CA ALA A 416 3.91 -10.75 18.17
C ALA A 416 3.83 -9.54 17.22
N THR A 417 4.51 -8.46 17.57
CA THR A 417 4.51 -7.23 16.81
C THR A 417 5.91 -6.90 16.32
N ILE A 418 6.02 -6.54 15.04
CA ILE A 418 7.26 -6.03 14.45
C ILE A 418 6.97 -4.65 13.85
N VAL A 419 7.78 -3.67 14.22
CA VAL A 419 7.86 -2.35 13.60
C VAL A 419 9.14 -2.29 12.77
N SER A 420 9.07 -1.83 11.53
CA SER A 420 10.20 -1.67 10.64
C SER A 420 10.02 -0.41 9.80
N GLY A 421 9.96 0.74 10.48
CA GLY A 421 9.80 2.06 9.87
C GLY A 421 11.12 2.78 9.59
N ASN A 422 12.21 2.07 9.60
CA ASN A 422 13.57 2.61 9.48
C ASN A 422 14.12 2.61 8.04
N GLY A 423 13.23 2.74 7.03
CA GLY A 423 13.55 2.56 5.61
C GLY A 423 14.20 3.75 4.91
N GLY A 424 14.23 4.95 5.53
CA GLY A 424 14.83 6.11 4.83
C GLY A 424 14.57 7.47 5.47
N ASP A 425 13.39 7.70 6.02
CA ASP A 425 13.06 8.95 6.70
C ASP A 425 13.85 9.11 8.01
N ASN A 426 13.95 10.34 8.52
CA ASN A 426 14.65 10.66 9.77
C ASN A 426 14.28 9.64 10.85
N LEU A 427 15.31 9.02 11.43
CA LEU A 427 15.12 8.04 12.50
C LEU A 427 14.55 8.71 13.76
N ASP A 428 13.70 7.98 14.46
CA ASP A 428 13.31 8.32 15.83
C ASP A 428 14.47 8.09 16.80
N VAL A 429 14.35 8.66 17.99
CA VAL A 429 15.30 8.36 19.08
C VAL A 429 15.18 6.90 19.48
N ALA A 430 16.26 6.29 19.93
CA ALA A 430 16.21 4.91 20.39
C ALA A 430 15.27 4.76 21.60
N LEU A 431 14.54 3.65 21.67
CA LEU A 431 13.84 3.26 22.87
C LEU A 431 14.83 3.10 24.05
N PRO A 432 14.43 3.44 25.27
CA PRO A 432 15.24 3.15 26.45
C PRO A 432 15.52 1.65 26.60
N ASP A 433 16.71 1.29 27.02
CA ASP A 433 17.08 -0.09 27.36
C ASP A 433 17.76 -0.16 28.73
N PRO A 434 17.11 -0.78 29.72
CA PRO A 434 15.79 -1.42 29.68
C PRO A 434 14.65 -0.40 29.53
N LEU A 435 13.50 -0.88 29.05
CA LEU A 435 12.28 -0.07 29.07
C LEU A 435 11.94 0.36 30.50
N PRO A 436 11.48 1.60 30.71
CA PRO A 436 11.04 2.05 32.04
C PRO A 436 9.95 1.14 32.61
N GLY A 437 10.00 0.92 33.91
CA GLY A 437 9.03 0.06 34.61
C GLY A 437 7.58 0.51 34.36
N GLY A 438 6.70 -0.43 34.01
CA GLY A 438 5.31 -0.16 33.68
C GLY A 438 5.06 0.28 32.24
N SER A 439 6.08 0.38 31.38
CA SER A 439 5.88 0.63 29.95
C SER A 439 5.15 -0.53 29.29
N VAL A 440 3.97 -0.26 28.73
CA VAL A 440 3.17 -1.22 27.95
C VAL A 440 2.70 -0.56 26.66
N PRO A 441 2.72 -1.28 25.52
CA PRO A 441 2.27 -0.71 24.26
C PRO A 441 0.74 -0.55 24.17
N ALA A 442 -0.01 -1.27 25.00
CA ALA A 442 -1.45 -1.14 25.19
C ALA A 442 -1.89 -1.71 26.53
N PRO A 443 -3.03 -1.28 27.11
CA PRO A 443 -3.60 -1.90 28.31
C PRO A 443 -3.79 -3.41 28.16
N GLY A 444 -3.45 -4.16 29.21
CA GLY A 444 -3.59 -5.64 29.22
C GLY A 444 -2.47 -6.41 28.53
N THR A 445 -1.52 -5.73 27.89
CA THR A 445 -0.33 -6.39 27.32
C THR A 445 0.74 -6.64 28.40
N THR A 446 1.43 -7.77 28.27
CA THR A 446 2.62 -8.07 29.07
C THR A 446 3.74 -8.47 28.12
N ILE A 447 4.79 -7.67 28.08
CA ILE A 447 5.96 -7.93 27.24
C ILE A 447 6.77 -9.07 27.87
N ASP A 448 7.11 -10.08 27.08
CA ASP A 448 8.11 -11.08 27.41
C ASP A 448 9.51 -10.57 27.04
N ARG A 449 9.68 -10.18 25.78
CA ARG A 449 10.95 -9.67 25.24
C ARG A 449 10.72 -8.59 24.20
N ILE A 450 11.67 -7.69 24.11
CA ILE A 450 11.77 -6.71 23.03
C ILE A 450 13.20 -6.71 22.48
N THR A 451 13.31 -6.61 21.16
CA THR A 451 14.57 -6.41 20.43
C THR A 451 14.38 -5.16 19.60
N HIS A 452 15.26 -4.18 19.69
CA HIS A 452 15.07 -2.90 19.02
C HIS A 452 16.38 -2.21 18.64
N HIS A 453 16.33 -1.35 17.64
CA HIS A 453 17.40 -0.42 17.28
C HIS A 453 16.86 0.80 16.52
N ALA A 454 17.61 1.92 16.56
CA ALA A 454 17.34 3.14 15.81
C ALA A 454 18.46 3.35 14.79
N SER A 455 18.46 2.56 13.72
CA SER A 455 19.38 2.70 12.58
C SER A 455 18.69 2.32 11.28
N PHE A 456 19.08 2.91 10.16
CA PHE A 456 18.50 2.61 8.87
C PHE A 456 18.68 1.14 8.47
N GLY A 457 17.61 0.56 7.93
CA GLY A 457 17.61 -0.84 7.56
C GLY A 457 16.31 -1.31 6.92
N PHE A 458 16.19 -2.60 6.81
CA PHE A 458 15.02 -3.29 6.26
C PHE A 458 14.86 -4.67 6.90
N LEU A 459 13.66 -5.23 6.77
CA LEU A 459 13.37 -6.58 7.26
C LEU A 459 13.33 -7.56 6.07
N VAL A 460 13.83 -8.77 6.30
CA VAL A 460 13.64 -9.91 5.38
C VAL A 460 12.87 -10.99 6.10
N MET A 461 11.80 -11.44 5.48
CA MET A 461 11.04 -12.60 5.94
C MET A 461 11.42 -13.79 5.07
N ASP A 462 12.02 -14.80 5.64
CA ASP A 462 12.31 -16.09 4.99
C ASP A 462 11.29 -17.14 5.46
N ARG A 463 10.71 -17.88 4.51
CA ARG A 463 9.81 -18.99 4.83
C ARG A 463 10.61 -20.10 5.50
N ARG A 464 10.12 -20.63 6.61
CA ARG A 464 10.77 -21.74 7.29
C ARG A 464 10.60 -23.05 6.52
N ALA A 465 11.66 -23.83 6.45
CA ALA A 465 11.64 -25.13 5.81
C ALA A 465 10.81 -26.15 6.62
N SER A 466 10.13 -27.07 5.91
CA SER A 466 9.45 -28.22 6.53
C SER A 466 10.43 -29.03 7.41
N PRO A 467 10.02 -29.54 8.58
CA PRO A 467 8.64 -29.58 9.12
C PRO A 467 8.20 -28.30 9.85
N SER A 468 9.06 -27.28 9.98
CA SER A 468 8.69 -26.01 10.59
C SER A 468 7.69 -25.25 9.69
N THR A 469 6.77 -24.54 10.31
CA THR A 469 5.82 -23.65 9.62
C THR A 469 6.05 -22.20 10.03
N GLY A 470 5.55 -21.26 9.24
CA GLY A 470 5.68 -19.83 9.52
C GLY A 470 6.93 -19.20 8.90
N TRP A 471 7.39 -18.12 9.52
CA TRP A 471 8.39 -17.24 8.97
C TRP A 471 9.56 -17.02 9.93
N GLN A 472 10.73 -16.74 9.37
CA GLN A 472 11.88 -16.21 10.08
C GLN A 472 12.03 -14.74 9.67
N PHE A 473 12.04 -13.85 10.64
CA PHE A 473 12.19 -12.40 10.45
C PHE A 473 13.64 -12.01 10.74
N LYS A 474 14.29 -11.37 9.79
CA LYS A 474 15.69 -10.96 9.87
C LYS A 474 15.82 -9.47 9.66
N ALA A 475 16.22 -8.74 10.68
CA ALA A 475 16.53 -7.32 10.57
C ALA A 475 17.92 -7.13 9.99
N TYR A 476 18.03 -6.28 8.97
CA TYR A 476 19.29 -5.94 8.32
C TYR A 476 19.53 -4.43 8.39
N SER A 477 20.78 -4.02 8.56
CA SER A 477 21.19 -2.62 8.38
C SER A 477 21.09 -2.21 6.91
N LYS A 478 21.17 -0.89 6.61
CA LYS A 478 21.20 -0.36 5.24
C LYS A 478 22.29 -0.98 4.36
N ALA A 479 23.39 -1.43 4.98
CA ALA A 479 24.51 -2.10 4.30
C ALA A 479 24.32 -3.62 4.14
N GLY A 480 23.20 -4.19 4.56
CA GLY A 480 22.95 -5.63 4.48
C GLY A 480 23.62 -6.46 5.57
N LYS A 481 24.12 -5.85 6.68
CA LYS A 481 24.61 -6.57 7.84
C LYS A 481 23.41 -7.11 8.64
N LEU A 482 23.39 -8.42 8.94
CA LEU A 482 22.37 -9.03 9.80
C LEU A 482 22.49 -8.48 11.22
N MET A 483 21.39 -7.94 11.73
CA MET A 483 21.30 -7.33 13.05
C MET A 483 20.64 -8.27 14.08
N ALA A 484 19.53 -8.89 13.70
CA ALA A 484 18.78 -9.84 14.53
C ALA A 484 18.06 -10.87 13.66
N THR A 485 17.83 -12.04 14.24
CA THR A 485 16.98 -13.09 13.66
C THR A 485 15.91 -13.48 14.67
N CYS A 486 14.65 -13.46 14.26
CA CYS A 486 13.49 -13.81 15.08
C CYS A 486 12.71 -14.96 14.41
N ASP A 487 12.58 -16.08 15.09
CA ASP A 487 11.83 -17.24 14.64
C ASP A 487 10.38 -17.18 15.13
N GLN A 488 9.43 -17.27 14.20
CA GLN A 488 8.01 -17.33 14.54
C GLN A 488 7.58 -18.75 14.92
N THR A 489 6.74 -18.84 15.95
CA THR A 489 5.99 -20.05 16.31
C THR A 489 4.61 -19.65 16.81
N GLY A 490 3.58 -19.93 16.00
CA GLY A 490 2.22 -19.46 16.28
C GLY A 490 2.16 -17.93 16.35
N ASN A 491 1.67 -17.39 17.45
CA ASN A 491 1.59 -15.94 17.71
C ASN A 491 2.80 -15.34 18.43
N THR A 492 3.89 -16.08 18.56
CA THR A 492 5.11 -15.65 19.25
C THR A 492 6.28 -15.54 18.30
N ILE A 493 7.28 -14.72 18.66
CA ILE A 493 8.58 -14.66 18.02
C ILE A 493 9.69 -14.81 19.07
N ALA A 494 10.74 -15.56 18.73
CA ALA A 494 11.94 -15.69 19.55
C ALA A 494 13.13 -15.12 18.79
N CYS A 495 13.65 -13.97 19.24
CA CYS A 495 14.81 -13.33 18.63
C CYS A 495 16.11 -13.82 19.29
N ASP A 496 17.18 -13.91 18.49
CA ASP A 496 18.56 -14.25 18.94
C ASP A 496 19.20 -13.11 19.73
N LYS A 497 18.61 -11.92 19.72
CA LYS A 497 19.01 -10.71 20.46
C LYS A 497 17.86 -10.23 21.34
N THR A 498 18.19 -9.52 22.41
CA THR A 498 17.21 -8.90 23.32
C THR A 498 17.72 -7.52 23.71
N GLY A 499 16.81 -6.56 23.90
CA GLY A 499 17.14 -5.18 24.23
C GLY A 499 17.63 -4.40 23.02
N PHE A 500 18.39 -3.36 23.27
CA PHE A 500 18.96 -2.51 22.23
C PHE A 500 20.09 -3.22 21.47
N ILE A 501 20.04 -3.16 20.15
CA ILE A 501 21.08 -3.68 19.27
C ILE A 501 21.85 -2.50 18.68
N ALA A 502 23.15 -2.43 18.98
CA ALA A 502 24.03 -1.46 18.33
C ALA A 502 24.19 -1.77 16.83
N PRO A 503 24.14 -0.76 15.93
CA PRO A 503 24.28 -0.89 14.48
C PRO A 503 25.63 -1.45 14.01
#